data_0f1cd5ca3756288b69bb9f7d26cfd114
#
_entry.id   0f1cd5ca3756288b69bb9f7d26cfd114
#
_cell.length_a   1.000
_cell.length_b   1.000
_cell.length_c   1.000
_cell.angle_alpha   90.00
_cell.angle_beta   90.00
_cell.angle_gamma   90.00
#
_symmetry.space_group_name_H-M   'P 1'
#
loop_
_entity.id
_entity.type
_entity.pdbx_description
1 polymer ?
#
loop_
_entity_poly.entity_id
_entity_poly.type
_entity_poly.pdbx_seq_one_letter_code
_entity_poly.pdbx_strand_id
1 'polypeptide(L)'
;QQPHFGSPIHLRSGGLEPPAALHRYQDRIILFLMGQQITMNMQIIQLLALAGIAIYLILKLRGVLGTREGHEGSRSDSVARADYRPKLEVIEGGPDQDITDHVIEDSDAARALLGMKQAEPSFSVTEFLYGSKSAYEMILMAFENGDLDSVKAFLNEGVYDAFASVVEARKAKGLSIEAEFIGVRDTGLNDATFDPKTNMAEIDVRFICELTSVVRNVDGDIIEGNETEVKRQRDVWTFGRTMGADDPNWQLIATGE
;
A
#
# COMPACT_ATOMS: atom_id res chain seq x y z
N GLN A 1 75.18 -67.11 -31.65
CA GLN A 1 73.71 -67.28 -31.50
C GLN A 1 73.22 -66.51 -30.25
N GLN A 2 72.51 -65.44 -30.50
CA GLN A 2 71.93 -64.64 -29.44
C GLN A 2 70.43 -64.97 -29.30
N PRO A 3 69.89 -65.01 -28.09
CA PRO A 3 68.46 -65.18 -27.90
C PRO A 3 67.76 -63.80 -27.90
N HIS A 4 66.57 -63.76 -28.49
CA HIS A 4 65.67 -62.63 -28.60
C HIS A 4 65.13 -62.26 -27.22
N PHE A 5 65.21 -60.95 -26.93
CA PHE A 5 64.51 -60.30 -25.78
C PHE A 5 63.04 -60.05 -26.15
N GLY A 6 62.14 -60.46 -25.27
CA GLY A 6 60.72 -60.26 -25.42
C GLY A 6 60.31 -58.82 -25.10
N SER A 7 59.31 -58.32 -25.84
CA SER A 7 58.70 -57.00 -25.71
C SER A 7 57.96 -56.82 -24.39
N PRO A 8 57.90 -55.59 -23.83
CA PRO A 8 57.17 -55.32 -22.59
C PRO A 8 55.67 -55.27 -22.80
N ILE A 9 54.95 -55.88 -21.88
CA ILE A 9 53.48 -55.90 -21.80
C ILE A 9 53.03 -54.51 -21.32
N HIS A 10 52.31 -53.76 -22.18
CA HIS A 10 51.59 -52.56 -21.81
C HIS A 10 50.38 -52.92 -20.93
N LEU A 11 50.45 -52.65 -19.63
CA LEU A 11 49.30 -52.63 -18.73
C LEU A 11 48.45 -51.38 -19.08
N ARG A 12 47.31 -51.62 -19.73
CA ARG A 12 46.28 -50.62 -19.99
C ARG A 12 45.50 -50.40 -18.67
N SER A 13 45.78 -49.28 -18.00
CA SER A 13 44.96 -48.85 -16.84
C SER A 13 43.57 -48.46 -17.35
N GLY A 14 42.64 -49.36 -17.22
CA GLY A 14 41.20 -49.09 -17.42
C GLY A 14 40.71 -48.24 -16.27
N GLY A 15 40.65 -46.92 -16.48
CA GLY A 15 39.92 -46.03 -15.59
C GLY A 15 38.43 -46.39 -15.67
N LEU A 16 37.89 -46.87 -14.58
CA LEU A 16 36.44 -47.01 -14.40
C LEU A 16 35.85 -45.63 -14.34
N GLU A 17 35.31 -45.14 -15.45
CA GLU A 17 34.42 -43.97 -15.42
C GLU A 17 33.18 -44.32 -14.60
N PRO A 18 32.78 -43.49 -13.62
CA PRO A 18 31.57 -43.75 -12.87
C PRO A 18 30.34 -43.69 -13.81
N PRO A 19 29.34 -44.56 -13.62
CA PRO A 19 28.20 -44.62 -14.52
C PRO A 19 27.44 -43.26 -14.53
N ALA A 20 27.09 -42.80 -15.74
CA ALA A 20 26.38 -41.56 -15.99
C ALA A 20 25.09 -41.34 -15.18
N ALA A 21 24.61 -42.36 -14.52
CA ALA A 21 23.50 -42.34 -13.57
C ALA A 21 23.85 -41.67 -12.23
N LEU A 22 25.12 -41.77 -11.76
CA LEU A 22 25.56 -41.13 -10.51
C LEU A 22 25.68 -39.61 -10.65
N HIS A 23 26.12 -39.13 -11.81
CA HIS A 23 26.20 -37.66 -12.07
C HIS A 23 24.81 -37.02 -12.07
N ARG A 24 23.83 -37.64 -12.69
CA ARG A 24 22.44 -37.13 -12.70
C ARG A 24 21.79 -37.14 -11.31
N TYR A 25 22.19 -38.04 -10.42
CA TYR A 25 21.67 -38.08 -9.06
C TYR A 25 22.30 -36.95 -8.20
N GLN A 26 23.58 -36.68 -8.35
CA GLN A 26 24.27 -35.59 -7.65
C GLN A 26 23.74 -34.22 -8.08
N ASP A 27 23.51 -33.98 -9.38
CA ASP A 27 22.95 -32.73 -9.88
C ASP A 27 21.55 -32.47 -9.35
N ARG A 28 20.70 -33.51 -9.22
CA ARG A 28 19.36 -33.36 -8.64
C ARG A 28 19.38 -33.06 -7.14
N ILE A 29 20.34 -33.59 -6.38
CA ILE A 29 20.50 -33.33 -4.95
C ILE A 29 20.99 -31.90 -4.74
N ILE A 30 21.94 -31.43 -5.58
CA ILE A 30 22.46 -30.06 -5.50
C ILE A 30 21.37 -29.04 -5.85
N LEU A 31 20.56 -29.29 -6.88
CA LEU A 31 19.42 -28.45 -7.25
C LEU A 31 18.34 -28.45 -6.16
N PHE A 32 18.07 -29.58 -5.51
CA PHE A 32 17.12 -29.68 -4.40
C PHE A 32 17.61 -28.92 -3.15
N LEU A 33 18.90 -29.06 -2.81
CA LEU A 33 19.49 -28.35 -1.66
C LEU A 33 19.61 -26.83 -1.92
N MET A 34 19.92 -26.41 -3.16
CA MET A 34 19.91 -24.99 -3.55
C MET A 34 18.49 -24.42 -3.51
N GLY A 35 17.48 -25.17 -3.95
CA GLY A 35 16.07 -24.77 -3.84
C GLY A 35 15.62 -24.58 -2.39
N GLN A 36 16.03 -25.45 -1.46
CA GLN A 36 15.73 -25.30 -0.03
C GLN A 36 16.42 -24.10 0.60
N GLN A 37 17.65 -23.79 0.22
CA GLN A 37 18.37 -22.60 0.73
C GLN A 37 17.70 -21.29 0.26
N ILE A 38 17.20 -21.25 -0.97
CA ILE A 38 16.53 -20.07 -1.52
C ILE A 38 15.18 -19.83 -0.82
N THR A 39 14.40 -20.89 -0.57
CA THR A 39 13.11 -20.77 0.14
C THR A 39 13.29 -20.39 1.60
N MET A 40 14.33 -20.87 2.28
CA MET A 40 14.61 -20.52 3.68
C MET A 40 15.07 -19.05 3.81
N ASN A 41 15.85 -18.54 2.85
CA ASN A 41 16.24 -17.13 2.81
C ASN A 41 15.07 -16.20 2.52
N MET A 42 14.14 -16.58 1.65
CA MET A 42 12.92 -15.82 1.38
C MET A 42 12.00 -15.73 2.60
N GLN A 43 11.84 -16.83 3.37
CA GLN A 43 11.06 -16.83 4.61
C GLN A 43 11.69 -15.94 5.70
N ILE A 44 13.01 -15.92 5.81
CA ILE A 44 13.73 -15.07 6.76
C ILE A 44 13.59 -13.59 6.36
N ILE A 45 13.70 -13.27 5.08
CA ILE A 45 13.51 -11.90 4.57
C ILE A 45 12.07 -11.45 4.81
N GLN A 46 11.08 -12.30 4.59
CA GLN A 46 9.67 -12.02 4.86
C GLN A 46 9.41 -11.79 6.35
N LEU A 47 9.99 -12.63 7.24
CA LEU A 47 9.90 -12.45 8.69
C LEU A 47 10.58 -11.15 9.16
N LEU A 48 11.73 -10.78 8.59
CA LEU A 48 12.41 -9.52 8.91
C LEU A 48 11.62 -8.31 8.42
N ALA A 49 10.98 -8.39 7.26
CA ALA A 49 10.10 -7.34 6.75
C ALA A 49 8.87 -7.17 7.66
N LEU A 50 8.20 -8.26 8.04
CA LEU A 50 7.08 -8.23 8.98
C LEU A 50 7.50 -7.72 10.37
N ALA A 51 8.68 -8.11 10.87
CA ALA A 51 9.20 -7.60 12.12
C ALA A 51 9.53 -6.10 12.05
N GLY A 52 10.05 -5.62 10.93
CA GLY A 52 10.30 -4.20 10.69
C GLY A 52 9.01 -3.38 10.69
N ILE A 53 7.97 -3.87 10.01
CA ILE A 53 6.63 -3.27 10.00
C ILE A 53 6.03 -3.27 11.42
N ALA A 54 6.13 -4.38 12.15
CA ALA A 54 5.61 -4.48 13.51
C ALA A 54 6.32 -3.50 14.47
N ILE A 55 7.65 -3.35 14.36
CA ILE A 55 8.43 -2.39 15.16
C ILE A 55 8.03 -0.96 14.80
N TYR A 56 7.87 -0.65 13.52
CA TYR A 56 7.41 0.66 13.06
C TYR A 56 6.01 1.00 13.62
N LEU A 57 5.06 0.05 13.55
CA LEU A 57 3.71 0.21 14.09
C LEU A 57 3.74 0.39 15.62
N ILE A 58 4.57 -0.37 16.36
CA ILE A 58 4.72 -0.22 17.81
C ILE A 58 5.30 1.16 18.18
N LEU A 59 6.26 1.66 17.41
CA LEU A 59 6.84 2.99 17.64
C LEU A 59 5.84 4.10 17.30
N LYS A 60 5.04 3.94 16.24
CA LYS A 60 3.96 4.86 15.89
C LYS A 60 2.82 4.84 16.93
N LEU A 61 2.44 3.65 17.44
CA LEU A 61 1.43 3.51 18.49
C LEU A 61 1.87 4.09 19.85
N ARG A 62 3.16 4.07 20.17
CA ARG A 62 3.69 4.72 21.39
C ARG A 62 3.57 6.24 21.35
N GLY A 63 3.55 6.85 20.16
CA GLY A 63 3.32 8.29 20.00
C GLY A 63 1.85 8.71 20.18
N VAL A 64 0.90 7.78 20.00
CA VAL A 64 -0.56 8.04 20.06
C VAL A 64 -1.18 7.66 21.41
N LEU A 65 -0.51 6.89 22.27
CA LEU A 65 -1.01 6.47 23.59
C LEU A 65 -0.54 7.41 24.71
N GLY A 66 -0.71 8.73 24.48
CA GLY A 66 -0.64 9.75 25.52
C GLY A 66 -2.05 10.28 25.83
N THR A 67 -2.55 9.89 27.03
CA THR A 67 -3.73 10.43 27.72
C THR A 67 -5.12 10.10 27.17
N ARG A 68 -5.65 9.00 27.73
CA ARG A 68 -7.07 8.69 27.74
C ARG A 68 -7.68 9.38 28.98
N GLU A 69 -8.38 10.48 28.78
CA GLU A 69 -9.35 10.97 29.77
C GLU A 69 -10.76 10.74 29.22
N GLY A 70 -11.49 9.87 29.91
CA GLY A 70 -12.87 9.57 29.62
C GLY A 70 -13.78 10.70 30.08
N HIS A 71 -14.73 11.08 29.24
CA HIS A 71 -15.90 11.84 29.65
C HIS A 71 -17.16 11.07 29.25
N GLU A 72 -17.82 10.48 30.23
CA GLU A 72 -19.19 9.96 30.10
C GLU A 72 -20.16 11.14 30.03
N GLY A 73 -20.77 11.36 28.89
CA GLY A 73 -21.83 12.33 28.68
C GLY A 73 -23.20 11.70 28.95
N SER A 74 -23.85 12.22 29.97
CA SER A 74 -25.20 11.91 30.46
C SER A 74 -26.29 12.10 29.39
N ARG A 75 -27.17 11.11 29.27
CA ARG A 75 -28.45 11.24 28.57
C ARG A 75 -29.36 12.20 29.33
N SER A 76 -29.98 13.12 28.63
CA SER A 76 -31.16 13.83 29.09
C SER A 76 -32.21 13.95 28.01
N ASP A 77 -33.43 13.62 28.47
CA ASP A 77 -34.67 13.41 27.77
C ASP A 77 -35.22 14.59 26.97
N SER A 78 -36.03 14.16 26.01
CA SER A 78 -37.02 14.88 25.22
C SER A 78 -37.78 16.02 25.94
N VAL A 79 -38.14 17.08 25.24
CA VAL A 79 -39.50 17.68 25.19
C VAL A 79 -39.65 18.75 24.08
N ALA A 80 -40.75 18.59 23.30
CA ALA A 80 -41.62 19.61 22.68
C ALA A 80 -41.14 20.36 21.41
N ARG A 81 -41.83 19.97 20.32
CA ARG A 81 -42.01 20.77 19.11
C ARG A 81 -42.55 22.17 19.43
N ALA A 82 -41.84 23.18 19.00
CA ALA A 82 -42.37 24.48 18.64
C ALA A 82 -41.91 24.80 17.23
N ASP A 83 -42.84 25.08 16.34
CA ASP A 83 -42.60 25.62 15.01
C ASP A 83 -41.90 26.98 15.13
N TYR A 84 -40.58 26.98 15.20
CA TYR A 84 -39.76 28.14 15.07
C TYR A 84 -38.92 27.98 13.79
N ARG A 85 -39.30 28.67 12.73
CA ARG A 85 -38.41 28.87 11.59
C ARG A 85 -37.34 29.86 12.02
N PRO A 86 -36.11 29.44 12.33
CA PRO A 86 -35.06 30.40 12.61
C PRO A 86 -34.71 31.11 11.29
N LYS A 87 -34.78 32.43 11.31
CA LYS A 87 -34.02 33.28 10.39
C LYS A 87 -32.57 32.83 10.55
N LEU A 88 -31.99 32.28 9.48
CA LEU A 88 -30.56 31.99 9.41
C LEU A 88 -29.83 33.32 9.46
N GLU A 89 -29.52 33.83 10.63
CA GLU A 89 -28.45 34.79 10.81
C GLU A 89 -27.14 34.02 10.60
N VAL A 90 -26.40 34.38 9.54
CA VAL A 90 -25.01 33.99 9.38
C VAL A 90 -24.27 34.60 10.59
N ILE A 91 -23.98 33.75 11.58
CA ILE A 91 -23.08 34.11 12.68
C ILE A 91 -21.68 34.06 12.06
N GLU A 92 -21.14 35.23 11.67
CA GLU A 92 -19.72 35.34 11.33
C GLU A 92 -18.92 35.00 12.58
N GLY A 93 -18.25 33.81 12.58
CA GLY A 93 -17.37 33.37 13.66
C GLY A 93 -17.69 32.04 14.29
N GLY A 94 -18.64 31.25 13.75
CA GLY A 94 -18.82 29.84 14.14
C GLY A 94 -17.74 28.93 13.58
N PRO A 95 -17.59 27.69 14.13
CA PRO A 95 -16.66 26.72 13.57
C PRO A 95 -17.01 26.43 12.10
N ASP A 96 -15.98 26.27 11.28
CA ASP A 96 -16.13 25.92 9.86
C ASP A 96 -16.73 24.52 9.72
N GLN A 97 -17.98 24.41 9.25
CA GLN A 97 -18.69 23.14 9.11
C GLN A 97 -17.97 22.18 8.15
N ASP A 98 -17.34 22.68 7.08
CA ASP A 98 -16.58 21.85 6.16
C ASP A 98 -15.33 21.22 6.83
N ILE A 99 -14.92 21.70 8.01
CA ILE A 99 -13.89 21.09 8.84
C ILE A 99 -14.53 20.19 9.91
N THR A 100 -15.49 20.74 10.67
CA THR A 100 -16.05 20.03 11.85
C THR A 100 -16.92 18.84 11.51
N ASP A 101 -17.41 18.74 10.28
CA ASP A 101 -18.11 17.55 9.77
C ASP A 101 -17.18 16.35 9.56
N HIS A 102 -15.86 16.59 9.51
CA HIS A 102 -14.88 15.54 9.19
C HIS A 102 -13.88 15.23 10.30
N VAL A 103 -13.63 16.19 11.19
CA VAL A 103 -12.67 16.04 12.30
C VAL A 103 -13.23 16.66 13.59
N ILE A 104 -12.67 16.24 14.73
CA ILE A 104 -13.03 16.79 16.03
C ILE A 104 -12.59 18.26 16.07
N GLU A 105 -13.51 19.14 16.48
CA GLU A 105 -13.23 20.56 16.71
C GLU A 105 -12.01 20.72 17.64
N ASP A 106 -11.18 21.72 17.40
CA ASP A 106 -9.94 22.01 18.13
C ASP A 106 -8.85 20.89 18.09
N SER A 107 -9.01 19.85 17.27
CA SER A 107 -7.94 18.87 17.04
C SER A 107 -6.77 19.46 16.26
N ASP A 108 -5.61 18.75 16.26
CA ASP A 108 -4.47 19.13 15.44
C ASP A 108 -4.83 19.11 13.95
N ALA A 109 -5.61 18.12 13.53
CA ALA A 109 -6.13 18.04 12.16
C ALA A 109 -7.05 19.22 11.82
N ALA A 110 -7.96 19.63 12.73
CA ALA A 110 -8.81 20.80 12.49
C ALA A 110 -7.99 22.09 12.31
N ARG A 111 -6.94 22.28 13.13
CA ARG A 111 -6.02 23.42 13.00
C ARG A 111 -5.23 23.39 11.68
N ALA A 112 -4.78 22.21 11.26
CA ALA A 112 -4.09 22.03 9.98
C ALA A 112 -5.00 22.39 8.79
N LEU A 113 -6.25 21.87 8.78
CA LEU A 113 -7.24 22.17 7.74
C LEU A 113 -7.60 23.65 7.69
N LEU A 114 -7.73 24.31 8.85
CA LEU A 114 -7.94 25.75 8.91
C LEU A 114 -6.75 26.53 8.30
N GLY A 115 -5.52 26.08 8.60
CA GLY A 115 -4.30 26.64 7.98
C GLY A 115 -4.29 26.49 6.46
N MET A 116 -4.71 25.34 5.94
CA MET A 116 -4.84 25.09 4.50
C MET A 116 -5.85 26.06 3.87
N LYS A 117 -7.04 26.24 4.47
CA LYS A 117 -8.05 27.19 4.00
C LYS A 117 -7.60 28.64 4.08
N GLN A 118 -6.74 29.00 5.04
CA GLN A 118 -6.15 30.35 5.11
C GLN A 118 -5.13 30.57 3.99
N ALA A 119 -4.34 29.56 3.64
CA ALA A 119 -3.39 29.62 2.54
C ALA A 119 -4.08 29.57 1.16
N GLU A 120 -5.19 28.85 1.06
CA GLU A 120 -5.99 28.70 -0.16
C GLU A 120 -7.50 28.72 0.19
N PRO A 121 -8.15 29.90 0.14
CA PRO A 121 -9.56 30.03 0.52
C PRO A 121 -10.56 29.23 -0.31
N SER A 122 -10.16 28.78 -1.50
CA SER A 122 -10.98 27.90 -2.36
C SER A 122 -10.93 26.42 -1.94
N PHE A 123 -10.04 26.04 -1.02
CA PHE A 123 -9.93 24.65 -0.57
C PHE A 123 -11.16 24.24 0.25
N SER A 124 -11.78 23.10 -0.13
CA SER A 124 -12.86 22.45 0.61
C SER A 124 -12.46 21.03 0.99
N VAL A 125 -12.65 20.69 2.26
CA VAL A 125 -12.38 19.33 2.78
C VAL A 125 -13.34 18.33 2.15
N THR A 126 -14.61 18.71 2.02
CA THR A 126 -15.65 17.87 1.40
C THR A 126 -15.33 17.56 -0.06
N GLU A 127 -14.95 18.59 -0.85
CA GLU A 127 -14.55 18.39 -2.26
C GLU A 127 -13.27 17.56 -2.38
N PHE A 128 -12.29 17.80 -1.50
CA PHE A 128 -11.08 16.99 -1.44
C PHE A 128 -11.39 15.51 -1.18
N LEU A 129 -12.23 15.19 -0.19
CA LEU A 129 -12.61 13.79 0.11
C LEU A 129 -13.36 13.14 -1.05
N TYR A 130 -14.20 13.89 -1.75
CA TYR A 130 -14.85 13.39 -2.96
C TYR A 130 -13.84 13.09 -4.07
N GLY A 131 -12.89 13.98 -4.31
CA GLY A 131 -11.81 13.80 -5.28
C GLY A 131 -10.87 12.66 -4.91
N SER A 132 -10.51 12.54 -3.63
CA SER A 132 -9.64 11.47 -3.13
C SER A 132 -10.22 10.08 -3.32
N LYS A 133 -11.55 9.93 -3.21
CA LYS A 133 -12.25 8.67 -3.51
C LYS A 133 -12.09 8.26 -4.97
N SER A 134 -12.20 9.21 -5.91
CA SER A 134 -12.00 8.94 -7.34
C SER A 134 -10.54 8.64 -7.67
N ALA A 135 -9.61 9.37 -7.03
CA ALA A 135 -8.18 9.12 -7.17
C ALA A 135 -7.78 7.73 -6.62
N TYR A 136 -8.37 7.32 -5.49
CA TYR A 136 -8.14 6.01 -4.89
C TYR A 136 -8.50 4.89 -5.86
N GLU A 137 -9.71 4.91 -6.43
CA GLU A 137 -10.16 3.92 -7.42
C GLU A 137 -9.23 3.87 -8.63
N MET A 138 -8.93 5.04 -9.21
CA MET A 138 -8.09 5.15 -10.40
C MET A 138 -6.66 4.62 -10.16
N ILE A 139 -6.03 5.01 -9.05
CA ILE A 139 -4.66 4.61 -8.71
C ILE A 139 -4.61 3.11 -8.35
N LEU A 140 -5.57 2.61 -7.56
CA LEU A 140 -5.63 1.21 -7.18
C LEU A 140 -5.77 0.32 -8.42
N MET A 141 -6.69 0.65 -9.33
CA MET A 141 -6.90 -0.14 -10.54
C MET A 141 -5.73 -0.03 -11.52
N ALA A 142 -5.08 1.11 -11.61
CA ALA A 142 -3.85 1.26 -12.41
C ALA A 142 -2.71 0.37 -11.85
N PHE A 143 -2.56 0.30 -10.54
CA PHE A 143 -1.59 -0.58 -9.88
C PHE A 143 -1.89 -2.07 -10.10
N GLU A 144 -3.15 -2.49 -9.93
CA GLU A 144 -3.57 -3.87 -10.17
C GLU A 144 -3.34 -4.28 -11.63
N ASN A 145 -3.72 -3.43 -12.59
CA ASN A 145 -3.55 -3.67 -14.03
C ASN A 145 -2.08 -3.48 -14.50
N GLY A 146 -1.20 -2.92 -13.66
CA GLY A 146 0.19 -2.63 -14.00
C GLY A 146 0.39 -1.51 -15.02
N ASP A 147 -0.57 -0.58 -15.10
CA ASP A 147 -0.57 0.63 -15.95
C ASP A 147 -0.33 1.89 -15.10
N LEU A 148 0.86 2.00 -14.52
CA LEU A 148 1.22 3.13 -13.65
C LEU A 148 1.45 4.44 -14.40
N ASP A 149 1.73 4.37 -15.70
CA ASP A 149 1.98 5.57 -16.52
C ASP A 149 0.74 6.46 -16.61
N SER A 150 -0.46 5.85 -16.62
CA SER A 150 -1.74 6.57 -16.66
C SER A 150 -2.01 7.42 -15.43
N VAL A 151 -1.41 7.07 -14.29
CA VAL A 151 -1.63 7.74 -12.99
C VAL A 151 -0.38 8.44 -12.45
N LYS A 152 0.70 8.48 -13.22
CA LYS A 152 2.00 9.02 -12.79
C LYS A 152 1.91 10.45 -12.23
N ALA A 153 1.06 11.30 -12.80
CA ALA A 153 0.87 12.68 -12.34
C ALA A 153 0.28 12.78 -10.92
N PHE A 154 -0.41 11.74 -10.47
CA PHE A 154 -1.05 11.67 -9.16
C PHE A 154 -0.22 10.95 -8.09
N LEU A 155 0.98 10.49 -8.44
CA LEU A 155 1.92 9.81 -7.54
C LEU A 155 3.15 10.67 -7.35
N ASN A 156 3.67 10.74 -6.12
CA ASN A 156 5.03 11.25 -5.96
C ASN A 156 6.04 10.20 -6.45
N GLU A 157 7.28 10.61 -6.66
CA GLU A 157 8.35 9.75 -7.19
C GLU A 157 8.55 8.49 -6.33
N GLY A 158 8.55 8.63 -5.00
CA GLY A 158 8.76 7.49 -4.09
C GLY A 158 7.68 6.43 -4.16
N VAL A 159 6.40 6.84 -4.24
CA VAL A 159 5.26 5.91 -4.40
C VAL A 159 5.28 5.28 -5.79
N TYR A 160 5.56 6.08 -6.84
CA TYR A 160 5.65 5.56 -8.19
C TYR A 160 6.72 4.47 -8.30
N ASP A 161 7.93 4.70 -7.78
CA ASP A 161 9.03 3.75 -7.83
C ASP A 161 8.72 2.47 -7.02
N ALA A 162 8.09 2.61 -5.85
CA ALA A 162 7.68 1.48 -5.05
C ALA A 162 6.65 0.61 -5.79
N PHE A 163 5.63 1.23 -6.40
CA PHE A 163 4.60 0.52 -7.16
C PHE A 163 5.19 -0.12 -8.42
N ALA A 164 6.04 0.60 -9.17
CA ALA A 164 6.72 0.09 -10.35
C ALA A 164 7.55 -1.15 -10.04
N SER A 165 8.30 -1.14 -8.94
CA SER A 165 9.08 -2.29 -8.48
C SER A 165 8.21 -3.53 -8.26
N VAL A 166 7.02 -3.37 -7.65
CA VAL A 166 6.07 -4.48 -7.42
C VAL A 166 5.50 -4.99 -8.74
N VAL A 167 5.08 -4.09 -9.64
CA VAL A 167 4.54 -4.44 -10.95
C VAL A 167 5.58 -5.19 -11.80
N GLU A 168 6.83 -4.73 -11.81
CA GLU A 168 7.92 -5.39 -12.51
C GLU A 168 8.23 -6.77 -11.92
N ALA A 169 8.24 -6.90 -10.60
CA ALA A 169 8.44 -8.18 -9.93
C ALA A 169 7.32 -9.19 -10.25
N ARG A 170 6.07 -8.74 -10.38
CA ARG A 170 4.93 -9.57 -10.84
C ARG A 170 5.15 -10.02 -12.29
N LYS A 171 5.48 -9.10 -13.19
CA LYS A 171 5.77 -9.38 -14.62
C LYS A 171 6.94 -10.36 -14.78
N ALA A 172 8.02 -10.18 -14.02
CA ALA A 172 9.18 -11.07 -14.06
C ALA A 172 8.86 -12.52 -13.64
N LYS A 173 7.85 -12.70 -12.77
CA LYS A 173 7.34 -14.02 -12.37
C LYS A 173 6.26 -14.56 -13.33
N GLY A 174 5.93 -13.83 -14.39
CA GLY A 174 4.86 -14.20 -15.31
C GLY A 174 3.47 -14.17 -14.67
N LEU A 175 3.26 -13.32 -13.66
CA LEU A 175 1.99 -13.18 -12.98
C LEU A 175 1.19 -12.04 -13.58
N SER A 176 -0.10 -12.27 -13.81
CA SER A 176 -1.09 -11.25 -14.16
C SER A 176 -2.15 -11.16 -13.09
N ILE A 177 -2.67 -9.95 -12.87
CA ILE A 177 -3.79 -9.72 -11.96
C ILE A 177 -4.99 -9.28 -12.78
N GLU A 178 -6.13 -9.88 -12.51
CA GLU A 178 -7.44 -9.45 -12.98
C GLU A 178 -8.23 -9.02 -11.76
N ALA A 179 -8.55 -7.73 -11.67
CA ALA A 179 -9.30 -7.15 -10.58
C ALA A 179 -10.48 -6.35 -11.11
N GLU A 180 -11.60 -6.43 -10.40
CA GLU A 180 -12.81 -5.63 -10.66
C GLU A 180 -13.14 -4.83 -9.41
N PHE A 181 -13.17 -3.51 -9.54
CA PHE A 181 -13.52 -2.60 -8.46
C PHE A 181 -15.03 -2.49 -8.31
N ILE A 182 -15.55 -2.85 -7.13
CA ILE A 182 -16.99 -2.82 -6.86
C ILE A 182 -17.39 -1.44 -6.32
N GLY A 183 -16.56 -0.87 -5.43
CA GLY A 183 -16.77 0.48 -4.93
C GLY A 183 -16.16 0.75 -3.56
N VAL A 184 -16.09 2.05 -3.23
CA VAL A 184 -15.71 2.51 -1.90
C VAL A 184 -16.94 2.50 -1.01
N ARG A 185 -16.87 1.77 0.10
CA ARG A 185 -17.93 1.66 1.12
C ARG A 185 -17.87 2.73 2.17
N ASP A 186 -16.65 3.16 2.49
CA ASP A 186 -16.43 4.21 3.50
C ASP A 186 -15.18 5.01 3.14
N THR A 187 -15.26 6.32 3.35
CA THR A 187 -14.15 7.26 3.19
C THR A 187 -14.19 8.23 4.36
N GLY A 188 -13.09 8.40 5.05
CA GLY A 188 -13.01 9.33 6.17
C GLY A 188 -11.64 9.96 6.29
N LEU A 189 -11.60 11.23 6.68
CA LEU A 189 -10.37 11.89 7.05
C LEU A 189 -9.82 11.25 8.33
N ASN A 190 -8.58 10.80 8.29
CA ASN A 190 -7.91 10.13 9.40
C ASN A 190 -7.03 11.11 10.19
N ASP A 191 -6.25 11.93 9.49
CA ASP A 191 -5.39 12.97 10.05
C ASP A 191 -5.09 14.04 9.00
N ALA A 192 -4.59 15.21 9.43
CA ALA A 192 -4.11 16.25 8.56
C ALA A 192 -2.96 17.03 9.20
N THR A 193 -1.97 17.40 8.40
CA THR A 193 -0.85 18.27 8.82
C THR A 193 -0.66 19.41 7.82
N PHE A 194 -0.19 20.55 8.30
CA PHE A 194 0.09 21.73 7.49
C PHE A 194 1.33 22.47 8.00
N ASP A 195 2.30 22.68 7.14
CA ASP A 195 3.46 23.53 7.45
C ASP A 195 3.28 24.92 6.82
N PRO A 196 3.01 25.96 7.63
CA PRO A 196 2.78 27.32 7.11
C PRO A 196 4.04 27.99 6.52
N LYS A 197 5.23 27.40 6.69
CA LYS A 197 6.47 27.95 6.11
C LYS A 197 6.67 27.52 4.67
N THR A 198 6.28 26.30 4.36
CA THR A 198 6.41 25.69 3.03
C THR A 198 5.08 25.64 2.29
N ASN A 199 3.96 25.90 2.98
CA ASN A 199 2.59 25.65 2.55
C ASN A 199 2.32 24.18 2.21
N MET A 200 3.16 23.25 2.69
CA MET A 200 2.95 21.83 2.47
C MET A 200 1.79 21.33 3.31
N ALA A 201 0.82 20.78 2.65
CA ALA A 201 -0.35 20.13 3.25
C ALA A 201 -0.26 18.62 3.01
N GLU A 202 -0.56 17.84 4.06
CA GLU A 202 -0.69 16.39 3.98
C GLU A 202 -2.00 16.00 4.65
N ILE A 203 -2.77 15.13 4.00
CA ILE A 203 -4.05 14.63 4.50
C ILE A 203 -4.07 13.12 4.39
N ASP A 204 -4.26 12.46 5.53
CA ASP A 204 -4.47 11.02 5.62
C ASP A 204 -5.95 10.71 5.43
N VAL A 205 -6.26 9.90 4.43
CA VAL A 205 -7.61 9.46 4.14
C VAL A 205 -7.71 7.95 4.32
N ARG A 206 -8.66 7.51 5.12
CA ARG A 206 -9.00 6.10 5.28
C ARG A 206 -10.05 5.71 4.27
N PHE A 207 -9.79 4.62 3.55
CA PHE A 207 -10.73 4.01 2.60
C PHE A 207 -11.10 2.60 3.06
N ILE A 208 -12.35 2.23 2.80
CA ILE A 208 -12.81 0.83 2.82
C ILE A 208 -13.44 0.58 1.47
N CYS A 209 -12.82 -0.29 0.68
CA CYS A 209 -13.33 -0.65 -0.63
C CYS A 209 -13.68 -2.14 -0.72
N GLU A 210 -14.43 -2.48 -1.75
CA GLU A 210 -14.74 -3.84 -2.15
C GLU A 210 -14.31 -4.06 -3.60
N LEU A 211 -13.61 -5.17 -3.84
CA LEU A 211 -13.15 -5.59 -5.16
C LEU A 211 -13.10 -7.11 -5.24
N THR A 212 -13.13 -7.65 -6.46
CA THR A 212 -12.70 -9.02 -6.73
C THR A 212 -11.30 -8.98 -7.31
N SER A 213 -10.47 -9.99 -7.03
CA SER A 213 -9.13 -10.06 -7.60
C SER A 213 -8.67 -11.52 -7.69
N VAL A 214 -8.08 -11.86 -8.83
CA VAL A 214 -7.40 -13.14 -9.07
C VAL A 214 -6.00 -12.89 -9.62
N VAL A 215 -5.07 -13.75 -9.22
CA VAL A 215 -3.71 -13.79 -9.76
C VAL A 215 -3.59 -15.04 -10.64
N ARG A 216 -3.15 -14.88 -11.89
CA ARG A 216 -2.91 -15.96 -12.82
C ARG A 216 -1.43 -16.12 -13.13
N ASN A 217 -1.03 -17.36 -13.37
CA ASN A 217 0.29 -17.71 -13.89
C ASN A 217 0.35 -17.56 -15.43
N VAL A 218 1.53 -17.87 -16.03
CA VAL A 218 1.74 -17.83 -17.50
C VAL A 218 0.85 -18.78 -18.28
N ASP A 219 0.37 -19.85 -17.65
CA ASP A 219 -0.52 -20.85 -18.27
C ASP A 219 -2.00 -20.44 -18.18
N GLY A 220 -2.31 -19.34 -17.47
CA GLY A 220 -3.64 -18.82 -17.26
C GLY A 220 -4.37 -19.42 -16.05
N ASP A 221 -3.69 -20.30 -15.28
CA ASP A 221 -4.27 -20.89 -14.09
C ASP A 221 -4.36 -19.88 -12.95
N ILE A 222 -5.48 -19.89 -12.22
CA ILE A 222 -5.63 -19.09 -11.00
C ILE A 222 -4.76 -19.71 -9.91
N ILE A 223 -3.80 -18.93 -9.40
CA ILE A 223 -2.91 -19.32 -8.31
C ILE A 223 -3.27 -18.66 -6.99
N GLU A 224 -4.03 -17.54 -7.04
CA GLU A 224 -4.50 -16.83 -5.85
C GLU A 224 -5.81 -16.11 -6.17
N GLY A 225 -6.70 -16.01 -5.18
CA GLY A 225 -7.97 -15.30 -5.27
C GLY A 225 -9.10 -16.13 -5.89
N ASN A 226 -10.23 -15.44 -6.14
CA ASN A 226 -11.44 -16.01 -6.73
C ASN A 226 -12.18 -14.91 -7.51
N GLU A 227 -12.66 -15.22 -8.72
CA GLU A 227 -13.33 -14.26 -9.61
C GLU A 227 -14.64 -13.69 -9.03
N THR A 228 -15.30 -14.43 -8.15
CA THR A 228 -16.62 -14.08 -7.60
C THR A 228 -16.58 -13.70 -6.12
N GLU A 229 -15.46 -13.91 -5.45
CA GLU A 229 -15.32 -13.59 -4.03
C GLU A 229 -14.97 -12.12 -3.84
N VAL A 230 -15.91 -11.40 -3.25
CA VAL A 230 -15.71 -9.98 -2.91
C VAL A 230 -14.80 -9.86 -1.70
N LYS A 231 -13.65 -9.24 -1.90
CA LYS A 231 -12.70 -8.89 -0.82
C LYS A 231 -12.99 -7.48 -0.35
N ARG A 232 -12.95 -7.29 0.97
CA ARG A 232 -12.97 -5.96 1.59
C ARG A 232 -11.55 -5.58 1.97
N GLN A 233 -11.09 -4.46 1.42
CA GLN A 233 -9.77 -3.90 1.66
C GLN A 233 -9.91 -2.60 2.47
N ARG A 234 -8.96 -2.37 3.38
CA ARG A 234 -8.86 -1.13 4.16
C ARG A 234 -7.47 -0.55 3.96
N ASP A 235 -7.44 0.72 3.58
CA ASP A 235 -6.21 1.44 3.32
C ASP A 235 -6.26 2.81 3.99
N VAL A 236 -5.09 3.32 4.38
CA VAL A 236 -4.89 4.72 4.76
C VAL A 236 -3.86 5.32 3.81
N TRP A 237 -4.30 6.27 3.00
CA TRP A 237 -3.46 6.93 2.01
C TRP A 237 -3.20 8.38 2.40
N THR A 238 -1.95 8.81 2.31
CA THR A 238 -1.55 10.20 2.54
C THR A 238 -1.45 10.92 1.21
N PHE A 239 -2.24 11.97 1.05
CA PHE A 239 -2.17 12.88 -0.09
C PHE A 239 -1.43 14.15 0.32
N GLY A 240 -0.51 14.61 -0.53
CA GLY A 240 0.28 15.83 -0.30
C GLY A 240 0.11 16.85 -1.42
N ARG A 241 0.10 18.13 -1.06
CA ARG A 241 0.09 19.28 -2.00
C ARG A 241 0.66 20.53 -1.35
N THR A 242 1.33 21.37 -2.13
CA THR A 242 1.67 22.73 -1.69
C THR A 242 0.47 23.65 -1.93
N MET A 243 -0.12 24.19 -0.84
CA MET A 243 -1.30 25.04 -0.93
C MET A 243 -0.95 26.37 -1.59
N GLY A 244 -1.87 26.86 -2.46
CA GLY A 244 -1.68 28.09 -3.23
C GLY A 244 -0.69 27.96 -4.41
N ALA A 245 -0.22 26.75 -4.73
CA ALA A 245 0.55 26.49 -5.96
C ALA A 245 -0.36 26.51 -7.20
N ASP A 246 0.23 26.77 -8.38
CA ASP A 246 -0.49 26.76 -9.66
C ASP A 246 -1.07 25.37 -10.01
N ASP A 247 -0.41 24.29 -9.57
CA ASP A 247 -0.91 22.93 -9.74
C ASP A 247 -1.94 22.58 -8.65
N PRO A 248 -3.22 22.38 -9.00
CA PRO A 248 -4.26 22.04 -8.04
C PRO A 248 -4.26 20.57 -7.65
N ASN A 249 -3.44 19.72 -8.28
CA ASN A 249 -3.49 18.28 -8.10
C ASN A 249 -2.82 17.85 -6.78
N TRP A 250 -3.53 17.00 -6.04
CA TRP A 250 -2.97 16.28 -4.92
C TRP A 250 -2.23 15.04 -5.42
N GLN A 251 -1.09 14.76 -4.84
CA GLN A 251 -0.32 13.54 -5.13
C GLN A 251 -0.41 12.56 -3.97
N LEU A 252 -0.53 11.29 -4.27
CA LEU A 252 -0.33 10.22 -3.29
C LEU A 252 1.16 10.19 -2.90
N ILE A 253 1.45 10.44 -1.63
CA ILE A 253 2.82 10.51 -1.11
C ILE A 253 3.18 9.37 -0.18
N ALA A 254 2.17 8.68 0.38
CA ALA A 254 2.37 7.47 1.18
C ALA A 254 1.11 6.58 1.16
N THR A 255 1.31 5.28 1.37
CA THR A 255 0.26 4.29 1.57
C THR A 255 0.48 3.52 2.87
N GLY A 256 -0.61 3.14 3.57
CA GLY A 256 -0.61 2.34 4.79
C GLY A 256 -1.89 1.51 4.91
N GLU A 257 -1.95 0.64 5.93
CA GLU A 257 -3.11 -0.18 6.29
C GLU A 257 -3.81 0.35 7.55
#